data_7cf4d035dcfae3e360b66b0080073071
#
_entry.id   7cf4d035dcfae3e360b66b0080073071
#
_cell.length_a   1.000
_cell.length_b   1.000
_cell.length_c   1.000
_cell.angle_alpha   90.00
_cell.angle_beta   90.00
_cell.angle_gamma   90.00
#
_symmetry.space_group_name_H-M   'P 1'
#
loop_
_entity.id
_entity.type
_entity.pdbx_description
1 polymer ?
#
loop_
_entity_poly.entity_id
_entity_poly.type
_entity_poly.pdbx_seq_one_letter_code
_entity_poly.pdbx_strand_id
1 'polypeptide(L)'
;MKLSKIIAGVSAVATSFGITVGAASAEKVLTVASWAAPFHTMNENVFPWMNSQLKSCTGGSVSLKVEYGMAPPPAMYDTVRDGVADISWIVYGYTPGKFVTPMIAELPSIPGNARQKSVAFQRTYEKFFEAAGEAKGIQVLANYTHGPGMANTIKKITSYKELEGVKMRIGGGVANAIGTALGVAGVNAPAPKVYELIDGGVADGVFFPFETMHAFKIAELAKFSFHNPDGMYTSAFAIVLNNDTYDGLSSAERDCVDGMRGVDLSRTIGWFWDDADKVGALAAQGYGHELTIASDAERQYYKNATASVTTDVIATVSAKGVDGAGALAYFKEQVAIESGQ
;
A
#
# COMPACT_ATOMS: atom_id res chain seq x y z
N MET A 1 5.02 72.28 71.01
CA MET A 1 4.30 72.04 69.75
C MET A 1 5.05 70.93 69.00
N LYS A 2 4.56 69.67 69.00
CA LYS A 2 5.17 68.54 68.35
C LYS A 2 4.37 68.16 67.09
N LEU A 3 4.94 68.25 65.90
CA LEU A 3 4.35 67.77 64.64
C LEU A 3 4.61 66.26 64.51
N SER A 4 3.55 65.52 64.42
CA SER A 4 3.56 64.09 64.11
C SER A 4 3.56 63.89 62.60
N LYS A 5 4.53 63.15 62.08
CA LYS A 5 4.59 62.74 60.67
C LYS A 5 3.86 61.40 60.53
N ILE A 6 2.83 61.40 59.65
CA ILE A 6 2.15 60.18 59.23
C ILE A 6 2.88 59.65 57.99
N ILE A 7 3.39 58.42 58.06
CA ILE A 7 3.98 57.71 56.93
C ILE A 7 2.88 56.74 56.42
N ALA A 8 2.38 56.99 55.22
CA ALA A 8 1.52 56.11 54.49
C ALA A 8 2.31 55.03 53.76
N GLY A 9 2.22 53.78 54.19
CA GLY A 9 2.84 52.65 53.50
C GLY A 9 1.98 52.22 52.30
N VAL A 10 2.59 52.29 51.11
CA VAL A 10 2.00 51.75 49.89
C VAL A 10 2.49 50.31 49.74
N SER A 11 1.63 49.34 49.96
CA SER A 11 1.91 47.91 49.67
C SER A 11 1.71 47.64 48.16
N ALA A 12 2.78 47.44 47.44
CA ALA A 12 2.75 46.99 46.06
C ALA A 12 2.51 45.46 46.03
N VAL A 13 1.35 45.07 45.58
CA VAL A 13 1.04 43.65 45.27
C VAL A 13 1.65 43.34 43.90
N ALA A 14 2.73 42.62 43.91
CA ALA A 14 3.34 42.08 42.68
C ALA A 14 2.58 40.80 42.26
N THR A 15 1.68 40.92 41.28
CA THR A 15 1.03 39.77 40.61
C THR A 15 2.03 39.18 39.63
N SER A 16 2.72 38.12 40.04
CA SER A 16 3.58 37.30 39.14
C SER A 16 2.67 36.48 38.21
N PHE A 17 2.52 36.93 36.97
CA PHE A 17 2.03 36.09 35.88
C PHE A 17 3.11 35.04 35.60
N GLY A 18 2.92 33.85 36.12
CA GLY A 18 3.72 32.68 35.72
C GLY A 18 3.39 32.33 34.28
N ILE A 19 4.24 32.74 33.34
CA ILE A 19 4.24 32.19 31.99
C ILE A 19 4.78 30.78 32.13
N THR A 20 3.91 29.78 32.17
CA THR A 20 4.30 28.39 31.95
C THR A 20 4.72 28.25 30.50
N VAL A 21 6.01 28.43 30.24
CA VAL A 21 6.64 28.00 28.99
C VAL A 21 6.52 26.48 29.03
N GLY A 22 5.52 25.93 28.36
CA GLY A 22 5.45 24.50 28.12
C GLY A 22 6.80 24.07 27.52
N ALA A 23 7.52 23.15 28.17
CA ALA A 23 8.71 22.58 27.61
C ALA A 23 8.34 22.02 26.22
N ALA A 24 8.86 22.61 25.16
CA ALA A 24 8.75 22.06 23.82
C ALA A 24 9.39 20.67 23.89
N SER A 25 8.57 19.62 23.78
CA SER A 25 9.10 18.25 23.65
C SER A 25 9.98 18.23 22.41
N ALA A 26 11.15 17.58 22.54
CA ALA A 26 12.01 17.39 21.37
C ALA A 26 11.23 16.67 20.27
N GLU A 27 11.34 17.13 19.03
CA GLU A 27 10.68 16.52 17.88
C GLU A 27 11.09 15.05 17.75
N LYS A 28 10.14 14.15 17.71
CA LYS A 28 10.33 12.72 17.40
C LYS A 28 10.30 12.56 15.89
N VAL A 29 11.42 12.22 15.30
CA VAL A 29 11.55 11.97 13.87
C VAL A 29 11.44 10.46 13.64
N LEU A 30 10.31 10.00 13.12
CA LEU A 30 10.09 8.59 12.81
C LEU A 30 10.69 8.25 11.44
N THR A 31 11.54 7.24 11.41
CA THR A 31 12.20 6.76 10.19
C THR A 31 11.25 5.89 9.39
N VAL A 32 11.03 6.27 8.13
CA VAL A 32 10.25 5.50 7.17
C VAL A 32 11.21 4.76 6.23
N ALA A 33 11.32 3.44 6.34
CA ALA A 33 12.08 2.64 5.38
C ALA A 33 11.29 2.47 4.08
N SER A 34 11.80 3.01 2.97
CA SER A 34 11.19 2.84 1.66
C SER A 34 12.10 2.07 0.71
N TRP A 35 11.52 1.07 0.03
CA TRP A 35 12.22 0.22 -0.93
C TRP A 35 12.05 0.68 -2.39
N ALA A 36 11.13 1.62 -2.65
CA ALA A 36 10.92 2.18 -3.98
C ALA A 36 11.79 3.42 -4.21
N ALA A 37 11.98 3.78 -5.49
CA ALA A 37 12.70 4.98 -5.88
C ALA A 37 12.05 6.27 -5.32
N PRO A 38 12.82 7.35 -5.12
CA PRO A 38 12.28 8.61 -4.59
C PRO A 38 11.07 9.16 -5.34
N PHE A 39 11.00 8.96 -6.66
CA PHE A 39 9.91 9.43 -7.51
C PHE A 39 8.68 8.49 -7.55
N HIS A 40 8.64 7.43 -6.77
CA HIS A 40 7.46 6.58 -6.61
C HIS A 40 6.40 7.31 -5.77
N THR A 41 5.11 7.15 -6.10
CA THR A 41 3.99 7.88 -5.45
C THR A 41 3.97 7.75 -3.93
N MET A 42 4.44 6.63 -3.36
CA MET A 42 4.58 6.47 -1.92
C MET A 42 5.52 7.52 -1.31
N ASN A 43 6.60 7.84 -2.01
CA ASN A 43 7.65 8.75 -1.54
C ASN A 43 7.38 10.21 -1.91
N GLU A 44 6.77 10.48 -3.06
CA GLU A 44 6.45 11.84 -3.52
C GLU A 44 5.15 12.37 -2.93
N ASN A 45 4.18 11.50 -2.64
CA ASN A 45 2.83 11.91 -2.28
C ASN A 45 2.39 11.37 -0.92
N VAL A 46 2.42 10.04 -0.72
CA VAL A 46 1.82 9.40 0.46
C VAL A 46 2.55 9.79 1.75
N PHE A 47 3.86 9.53 1.84
CA PHE A 47 4.61 9.86 3.07
C PHE A 47 4.72 11.37 3.34
N PRO A 48 4.90 12.26 2.34
CA PRO A 48 4.81 13.70 2.57
C PRO A 48 3.44 14.15 3.08
N TRP A 49 2.35 13.58 2.55
CA TRP A 49 1.00 13.85 3.04
C TRP A 49 0.84 13.37 4.50
N MET A 50 1.24 12.13 4.82
CA MET A 50 1.22 11.61 6.19
C MET A 50 2.02 12.47 7.15
N ASN A 51 3.23 12.89 6.75
CA ASN A 51 4.08 13.79 7.53
C ASN A 51 3.39 15.13 7.81
N SER A 52 2.71 15.70 6.82
CA SER A 52 1.95 16.94 6.98
C SER A 52 0.80 16.78 7.97
N GLN A 53 0.05 15.68 7.90
CA GLN A 53 -1.04 15.38 8.83
C GLN A 53 -0.53 15.20 10.26
N LEU A 54 0.53 14.42 10.45
CA LEU A 54 1.13 14.20 11.76
C LEU A 54 1.67 15.48 12.36
N LYS A 55 2.45 16.27 11.61
CA LYS A 55 2.96 17.57 12.09
C LYS A 55 1.83 18.52 12.46
N SER A 56 0.80 18.59 11.65
CA SER A 56 -0.36 19.45 11.93
C SER A 56 -1.09 19.04 13.21
N CYS A 57 -1.35 17.75 13.38
CA CYS A 57 -2.08 17.22 14.54
C CYS A 57 -1.25 17.30 15.83
N THR A 58 0.05 16.97 15.77
CA THR A 58 0.94 16.91 16.94
C THR A 58 1.59 18.24 17.30
N GLY A 59 1.25 19.33 16.58
CA GLY A 59 1.92 20.63 16.76
C GLY A 59 3.44 20.57 16.43
N GLY A 60 3.85 19.63 15.58
CA GLY A 60 5.24 19.43 15.15
C GLY A 60 6.08 18.54 16.07
N SER A 61 5.50 17.92 17.11
CA SER A 61 6.27 17.02 17.99
C SER A 61 6.59 15.67 17.34
N VAL A 62 5.88 15.27 16.27
CA VAL A 62 6.18 14.06 15.50
C VAL A 62 6.31 14.41 14.02
N SER A 63 7.35 13.89 13.38
CA SER A 63 7.57 14.00 11.94
C SER A 63 8.08 12.70 11.34
N LEU A 64 8.01 12.59 10.00
CA LEU A 64 8.49 11.44 9.24
C LEU A 64 9.74 11.83 8.45
N LYS A 65 10.72 10.90 8.39
CA LYS A 65 11.89 10.98 7.52
C LYS A 65 11.99 9.71 6.69
N VAL A 66 11.90 9.85 5.37
CA VAL A 66 12.04 8.72 4.45
C VAL A 66 13.51 8.40 4.24
N GLU A 67 13.87 7.12 4.47
CA GLU A 67 15.19 6.55 4.22
C GLU A 67 15.08 5.43 3.18
N TYR A 68 16.02 5.42 2.23
CA TYR A 68 16.03 4.49 1.10
C TYR A 68 17.09 3.41 1.26
N GLY A 69 16.79 2.22 0.72
CA GLY A 69 17.78 1.14 0.63
C GLY A 69 18.16 0.49 1.97
N MET A 70 17.38 0.72 3.03
CA MET A 70 17.63 0.11 4.35
C MET A 70 17.55 -1.43 4.31
N ALA A 71 16.61 -1.97 3.52
CA ALA A 71 16.43 -3.40 3.34
C ALA A 71 15.76 -3.70 1.99
N PRO A 72 15.88 -4.93 1.45
CA PRO A 72 15.11 -5.33 0.27
C PRO A 72 13.61 -5.47 0.60
N PRO A 73 12.70 -5.32 -0.40
CA PRO A 73 11.25 -5.32 -0.18
C PRO A 73 10.70 -6.50 0.64
N PRO A 74 11.18 -7.76 0.47
CA PRO A 74 10.70 -8.88 1.28
C PRO A 74 11.05 -8.80 2.78
N ALA A 75 12.06 -8.00 3.15
CA ALA A 75 12.52 -7.86 4.53
C ALA A 75 11.86 -6.70 5.28
N MET A 76 11.03 -5.87 4.63
CA MET A 76 10.47 -4.65 5.23
C MET A 76 9.60 -4.92 6.44
N TYR A 77 8.85 -6.03 6.47
CA TYR A 77 8.11 -6.40 7.67
C TYR A 77 9.04 -6.61 8.87
N ASP A 78 10.09 -7.42 8.70
CA ASP A 78 11.04 -7.71 9.76
C ASP A 78 11.82 -6.45 10.16
N THR A 79 12.18 -5.59 9.21
CA THR A 79 12.84 -4.29 9.45
C THR A 79 12.02 -3.40 10.41
N VAL A 80 10.70 -3.35 10.24
CA VAL A 80 9.84 -2.58 11.15
C VAL A 80 9.59 -3.33 12.46
N ARG A 81 9.29 -4.63 12.41
CA ARG A 81 9.04 -5.44 13.62
C ARG A 81 10.23 -5.38 14.58
N ASP A 82 11.44 -5.43 14.06
CA ASP A 82 12.68 -5.48 14.85
C ASP A 82 13.21 -4.08 15.23
N GLY A 83 12.45 -3.02 14.92
CA GLY A 83 12.77 -1.62 15.30
C GLY A 83 13.96 -1.03 14.54
N VAL A 84 14.36 -1.59 13.39
CA VAL A 84 15.40 -1.00 12.51
C VAL A 84 14.88 0.25 11.81
N ALA A 85 13.58 0.28 11.53
CA ALA A 85 12.84 1.46 11.10
C ALA A 85 11.52 1.53 11.86
N ASP A 86 10.98 2.75 12.02
CA ASP A 86 9.71 2.96 12.70
C ASP A 86 8.52 2.59 11.83
N ILE A 87 8.57 2.95 10.56
CA ILE A 87 7.49 2.77 9.58
C ILE A 87 8.06 2.17 8.30
N SER A 88 7.27 1.37 7.62
CA SER A 88 7.49 0.99 6.23
C SER A 88 6.18 0.67 5.53
N TRP A 89 6.27 0.42 4.24
CA TRP A 89 5.19 -0.18 3.47
C TRP A 89 5.63 -1.55 2.96
N ILE A 90 4.75 -2.52 3.10
CA ILE A 90 5.00 -3.93 2.79
C ILE A 90 4.10 -4.40 1.66
N VAL A 91 4.60 -5.37 0.89
CA VAL A 91 3.80 -6.15 -0.06
C VAL A 91 3.55 -7.50 0.59
N TYR A 92 2.32 -7.82 0.89
CA TYR A 92 1.98 -9.07 1.58
C TYR A 92 2.47 -10.32 0.81
N GLY A 93 2.35 -10.29 -0.52
CA GLY A 93 2.81 -11.36 -1.39
C GLY A 93 4.33 -11.62 -1.40
N TYR A 94 5.15 -10.71 -0.84
CA TYR A 94 6.61 -10.91 -0.76
C TYR A 94 7.05 -11.77 0.42
N THR A 95 6.14 -12.10 1.34
CA THR A 95 6.42 -12.95 2.51
C THR A 95 5.48 -14.17 2.53
N PRO A 96 5.67 -15.14 1.60
CA PRO A 96 4.78 -16.30 1.47
C PRO A 96 4.57 -17.03 2.79
N GLY A 97 3.34 -17.38 3.10
CA GLY A 97 2.95 -18.13 4.30
C GLY A 97 2.86 -17.32 5.60
N LYS A 98 3.39 -16.09 5.65
CA LYS A 98 3.28 -15.20 6.82
C LYS A 98 1.91 -14.51 6.86
N PHE A 99 1.50 -13.93 5.75
CA PHE A 99 0.22 -13.25 5.58
C PHE A 99 -0.65 -14.02 4.59
N VAL A 100 -1.74 -14.56 5.06
CA VAL A 100 -2.65 -15.41 4.29
C VAL A 100 -3.98 -14.70 4.01
N THR A 101 -4.53 -14.05 5.04
CA THR A 101 -5.84 -13.40 4.92
C THR A 101 -5.91 -12.29 3.88
N PRO A 102 -4.84 -11.48 3.62
CA PRO A 102 -4.81 -10.46 2.58
C PRO A 102 -4.98 -10.99 1.15
N MET A 103 -4.73 -12.29 0.91
CA MET A 103 -4.90 -12.91 -0.41
C MET A 103 -6.31 -12.73 -1.00
N ILE A 104 -7.33 -12.53 -0.15
CA ILE A 104 -8.71 -12.24 -0.60
C ILE A 104 -8.76 -10.98 -1.47
N ALA A 105 -8.00 -9.94 -1.12
CA ALA A 105 -7.99 -8.69 -1.90
C ALA A 105 -7.27 -8.82 -3.26
N GLU A 106 -6.45 -9.86 -3.43
CA GLU A 106 -5.66 -10.10 -4.66
C GLU A 106 -6.39 -10.98 -5.68
N LEU A 107 -7.59 -11.47 -5.35
CA LEU A 107 -8.32 -12.45 -6.17
C LEU A 107 -8.67 -11.91 -7.57
N PRO A 108 -8.67 -12.81 -8.59
CA PRO A 108 -9.01 -12.45 -9.97
C PRO A 108 -10.49 -12.10 -10.15
N SER A 109 -10.81 -11.46 -11.27
CA SER A 109 -12.17 -11.12 -11.69
C SER A 109 -12.94 -10.25 -10.67
N ILE A 110 -12.24 -9.28 -10.08
CA ILE A 110 -12.82 -8.24 -9.23
C ILE A 110 -12.43 -6.89 -9.84
N PRO A 111 -13.38 -6.20 -10.53
CA PRO A 111 -13.14 -4.88 -11.10
C PRO A 111 -12.93 -3.84 -10.01
N GLY A 112 -12.44 -2.68 -10.39
CA GLY A 112 -12.25 -1.53 -9.49
C GLY A 112 -10.85 -0.93 -9.60
N ASN A 113 -10.75 0.36 -9.29
CA ASN A 113 -9.49 1.11 -9.24
C ASN A 113 -8.79 0.94 -7.88
N ALA A 114 -7.62 1.56 -7.69
CA ALA A 114 -6.86 1.45 -6.45
C ALA A 114 -7.64 1.97 -5.25
N ARG A 115 -8.31 3.13 -5.35
CA ARG A 115 -9.08 3.72 -4.26
C ARG A 115 -10.23 2.81 -3.81
N GLN A 116 -11.02 2.32 -4.75
CA GLN A 116 -12.18 1.46 -4.47
C GLN A 116 -11.75 0.18 -3.75
N LYS A 117 -10.73 -0.50 -4.27
CA LYS A 117 -10.22 -1.75 -3.70
C LYS A 117 -9.49 -1.52 -2.38
N SER A 118 -8.76 -0.41 -2.20
CA SER A 118 -8.08 -0.08 -0.95
C SER A 118 -9.07 0.12 0.20
N VAL A 119 -10.15 0.87 -0.03
CA VAL A 119 -11.21 1.07 0.96
C VAL A 119 -11.90 -0.25 1.29
N ALA A 120 -12.26 -1.03 0.26
CA ALA A 120 -12.88 -2.34 0.43
C ALA A 120 -11.96 -3.30 1.21
N PHE A 121 -10.67 -3.29 0.92
CA PHE A 121 -9.69 -4.14 1.60
C PHE A 121 -9.53 -3.75 3.07
N GLN A 122 -9.41 -2.47 3.38
CA GLN A 122 -9.30 -2.02 4.77
C GLN A 122 -10.53 -2.40 5.59
N ARG A 123 -11.74 -2.17 5.07
CA ARG A 123 -12.99 -2.59 5.74
C ARG A 123 -13.07 -4.11 5.94
N THR A 124 -12.58 -4.88 4.95
CA THR A 124 -12.55 -6.35 5.04
C THR A 124 -11.53 -6.80 6.08
N TYR A 125 -10.37 -6.14 6.14
CA TYR A 125 -9.35 -6.38 7.15
C TYR A 125 -9.91 -6.17 8.57
N GLU A 126 -10.49 -5.01 8.83
CA GLU A 126 -11.08 -4.67 10.13
C GLU A 126 -12.15 -5.66 10.56
N LYS A 127 -12.96 -6.13 9.63
CA LYS A 127 -14.10 -7.03 9.94
C LYS A 127 -13.71 -8.49 10.07
N PHE A 128 -12.74 -8.99 9.27
CA PHE A 128 -12.48 -10.43 9.15
C PHE A 128 -11.04 -10.82 9.48
N PHE A 129 -10.04 -9.95 9.25
CA PHE A 129 -8.63 -10.37 9.23
C PHE A 129 -7.84 -9.92 10.45
N GLU A 130 -8.18 -8.80 11.05
CA GLU A 130 -7.46 -8.25 12.20
C GLU A 130 -7.40 -9.26 13.35
N ALA A 131 -8.53 -9.90 13.66
CA ALA A 131 -8.62 -10.92 14.71
C ALA A 131 -7.80 -12.20 14.42
N ALA A 132 -7.41 -12.46 13.17
CA ALA A 132 -6.53 -13.57 12.83
C ALA A 132 -5.09 -13.37 13.32
N GLY A 133 -4.70 -12.15 13.70
CA GLY A 133 -3.44 -11.84 14.38
C GLY A 133 -2.19 -12.10 13.55
N GLU A 134 -2.26 -11.98 12.22
CA GLU A 134 -1.09 -12.20 11.34
C GLU A 134 -0.05 -11.08 11.44
N ALA A 135 -0.45 -9.87 11.86
CA ALA A 135 0.40 -8.68 11.98
C ALA A 135 1.10 -8.58 13.36
N LYS A 136 1.77 -9.66 13.79
CA LYS A 136 2.42 -9.69 15.11
C LYS A 136 3.62 -8.75 15.17
N GLY A 137 3.71 -7.96 16.25
CA GLY A 137 4.84 -7.06 16.51
C GLY A 137 4.82 -5.74 15.75
N ILE A 138 3.75 -5.46 14.99
CA ILE A 138 3.55 -4.22 14.27
C ILE A 138 2.11 -3.73 14.40
N GLN A 139 1.91 -2.42 14.22
CA GLN A 139 0.61 -1.81 13.98
C GLN A 139 0.38 -1.71 12.46
N VAL A 140 -0.77 -2.14 11.96
CA VAL A 140 -1.20 -1.85 10.59
C VAL A 140 -1.90 -0.50 10.60
N LEU A 141 -1.34 0.48 9.89
CA LEU A 141 -1.94 1.81 9.78
C LEU A 141 -2.98 1.87 8.67
N ALA A 142 -2.70 1.23 7.54
CA ALA A 142 -3.61 1.11 6.41
C ALA A 142 -3.30 -0.11 5.58
N ASN A 143 -4.35 -0.77 5.10
CA ASN A 143 -4.27 -1.76 4.02
C ASN A 143 -4.72 -1.09 2.72
N TYR A 144 -4.04 -1.39 1.62
CA TYR A 144 -4.36 -0.81 0.33
C TYR A 144 -3.93 -1.73 -0.82
N THR A 145 -4.35 -1.37 -2.02
CA THR A 145 -4.00 -2.11 -3.24
C THR A 145 -3.51 -1.14 -4.32
N HIS A 146 -2.76 -1.65 -5.30
CA HIS A 146 -2.55 -0.91 -6.54
C HIS A 146 -3.79 -0.96 -7.45
N GLY A 147 -3.79 -0.19 -8.53
CA GLY A 147 -4.82 -0.20 -9.56
C GLY A 147 -4.94 -1.54 -10.30
N PRO A 148 -5.72 -1.62 -11.38
CA PRO A 148 -5.89 -2.86 -12.15
C PRO A 148 -4.56 -3.36 -12.70
N GLY A 149 -4.13 -4.54 -12.27
CA GLY A 149 -2.98 -5.23 -12.84
C GLY A 149 -3.31 -5.76 -14.25
N MET A 150 -2.29 -5.82 -15.10
CA MET A 150 -2.40 -6.30 -16.48
C MET A 150 -1.13 -7.03 -16.90
N ALA A 151 -1.15 -7.70 -18.04
CA ALA A 151 0.04 -8.26 -18.65
C ALA A 151 0.70 -7.23 -19.56
N ASN A 152 1.93 -6.81 -19.22
CA ASN A 152 2.75 -5.89 -20.03
C ASN A 152 3.89 -6.69 -20.66
N THR A 153 4.05 -6.63 -21.98
CA THR A 153 4.93 -7.53 -22.72
C THR A 153 5.77 -6.79 -23.76
N ILE A 154 6.92 -7.37 -24.12
CA ILE A 154 7.78 -6.87 -25.21
C ILE A 154 7.23 -7.23 -26.60
N LYS A 155 6.35 -8.24 -26.68
CA LYS A 155 5.65 -8.64 -27.90
C LYS A 155 4.16 -8.51 -27.69
N LYS A 156 3.43 -8.09 -28.72
CA LYS A 156 1.98 -7.96 -28.67
C LYS A 156 1.32 -9.31 -28.38
N ILE A 157 0.38 -9.29 -27.44
CA ILE A 157 -0.54 -10.40 -27.15
C ILE A 157 -1.98 -9.89 -27.28
N THR A 158 -2.87 -10.74 -27.73
CA THR A 158 -4.29 -10.44 -27.93
C THR A 158 -5.21 -11.46 -27.25
N SER A 159 -4.62 -12.50 -26.67
CA SER A 159 -5.31 -13.60 -26.02
C SER A 159 -4.51 -14.08 -24.79
N TYR A 160 -5.21 -14.54 -23.75
CA TYR A 160 -4.56 -15.15 -22.59
C TYR A 160 -3.81 -16.44 -22.93
N LYS A 161 -4.23 -17.17 -23.98
CA LYS A 161 -3.51 -18.37 -24.44
C LYS A 161 -2.11 -18.06 -24.96
N GLU A 162 -1.89 -16.85 -25.49
CA GLU A 162 -0.57 -16.43 -25.95
C GLU A 162 0.42 -16.19 -24.81
N LEU A 163 -0.04 -16.17 -23.55
CA LEU A 163 0.82 -16.12 -22.37
C LEU A 163 1.44 -17.47 -22.01
N GLU A 164 0.96 -18.58 -22.57
CA GLU A 164 1.54 -19.90 -22.30
C GLU A 164 3.02 -19.96 -22.65
N GLY A 165 3.86 -20.31 -21.69
CA GLY A 165 5.32 -20.38 -21.84
C GLY A 165 6.05 -19.02 -21.89
N VAL A 166 5.33 -17.89 -21.89
CA VAL A 166 5.96 -16.55 -21.85
C VAL A 166 6.60 -16.33 -20.48
N LYS A 167 7.84 -15.87 -20.47
CA LYS A 167 8.57 -15.54 -19.24
C LYS A 167 8.06 -14.21 -18.68
N MET A 168 7.18 -14.28 -17.68
CA MET A 168 6.62 -13.08 -17.05
C MET A 168 7.21 -12.87 -15.65
N ARG A 169 7.74 -11.68 -15.38
CA ARG A 169 8.03 -11.33 -14.00
C ARG A 169 6.73 -11.23 -13.21
N ILE A 170 6.67 -11.89 -12.07
CA ILE A 170 5.52 -11.90 -11.15
C ILE A 170 6.00 -11.53 -9.74
N GLY A 171 5.21 -10.73 -9.01
CA GLY A 171 5.60 -10.20 -7.70
C GLY A 171 5.33 -11.13 -6.51
N GLY A 172 4.77 -12.32 -6.73
CA GLY A 172 4.34 -13.20 -5.63
C GLY A 172 2.84 -13.12 -5.35
N GLY A 173 2.42 -13.66 -4.20
CA GLY A 173 1.00 -13.66 -3.81
C GLY A 173 0.11 -14.45 -4.77
N VAL A 174 -1.14 -14.04 -4.88
CA VAL A 174 -2.14 -14.70 -5.76
C VAL A 174 -1.77 -14.54 -7.24
N ALA A 175 -1.02 -13.50 -7.61
CA ALA A 175 -0.56 -13.32 -8.99
C ALA A 175 0.28 -14.51 -9.50
N ASN A 176 1.03 -15.22 -8.64
CA ASN A 176 1.73 -16.45 -9.00
C ASN A 176 0.77 -17.58 -9.39
N ALA A 177 -0.28 -17.78 -8.61
CA ALA A 177 -1.29 -18.79 -8.90
C ALA A 177 -2.04 -18.46 -10.21
N ILE A 178 -2.33 -17.18 -10.45
CA ILE A 178 -2.92 -16.71 -11.70
C ILE A 178 -1.98 -16.98 -12.88
N GLY A 179 -0.69 -16.64 -12.75
CA GLY A 179 0.31 -16.92 -13.78
C GLY A 179 0.40 -18.41 -14.10
N THR A 180 0.41 -19.26 -13.09
CA THR A 180 0.42 -20.74 -13.24
C THR A 180 -0.86 -21.21 -13.96
N ALA A 181 -2.02 -20.70 -13.60
CA ALA A 181 -3.30 -21.04 -14.23
C ALA A 181 -3.37 -20.63 -15.71
N LEU A 182 -2.62 -19.63 -16.11
CA LEU A 182 -2.49 -19.15 -17.49
C LEU A 182 -1.30 -19.79 -18.26
N GLY A 183 -0.58 -20.74 -17.65
CA GLY A 183 0.55 -21.39 -18.27
C GLY A 183 1.81 -20.51 -18.40
N VAL A 184 1.90 -19.42 -17.66
CA VAL A 184 3.04 -18.48 -17.71
C VAL A 184 4.30 -19.13 -17.13
N ALA A 185 5.44 -18.91 -17.78
CA ALA A 185 6.75 -19.22 -17.19
C ALA A 185 7.13 -18.07 -16.21
N GLY A 186 6.74 -18.23 -14.92
CA GLY A 186 6.88 -17.18 -13.91
C GLY A 186 8.33 -16.96 -13.46
N VAL A 187 8.78 -15.70 -13.50
CA VAL A 187 10.04 -15.22 -12.94
C VAL A 187 9.73 -14.43 -11.67
N ASN A 188 9.89 -15.05 -10.50
CA ASN A 188 9.56 -14.41 -9.22
C ASN A 188 10.66 -13.44 -8.79
N ALA A 189 10.33 -12.19 -8.66
CA ALA A 189 11.24 -11.15 -8.18
C ALA A 189 10.48 -9.95 -7.61
N PRO A 190 11.04 -9.19 -6.64
CA PRO A 190 10.45 -7.94 -6.17
C PRO A 190 10.50 -6.86 -7.24
N ALA A 191 9.60 -5.87 -7.13
CA ALA A 191 9.39 -4.83 -8.14
C ALA A 191 10.65 -4.08 -8.60
N PRO A 192 11.60 -3.69 -7.73
CA PRO A 192 12.81 -2.97 -8.16
C PRO A 192 13.71 -3.74 -9.14
N LYS A 193 13.54 -5.05 -9.26
CA LYS A 193 14.34 -5.89 -10.18
C LYS A 193 13.77 -5.98 -11.59
N VAL A 194 12.55 -5.50 -11.81
CA VAL A 194 11.82 -5.76 -13.06
C VAL A 194 12.49 -5.18 -14.30
N TYR A 195 13.03 -3.96 -14.22
CA TYR A 195 13.71 -3.34 -15.33
C TYR A 195 14.90 -4.20 -15.81
N GLU A 196 15.78 -4.58 -14.89
CA GLU A 196 16.94 -5.42 -15.17
C GLU A 196 16.55 -6.79 -15.77
N LEU A 197 15.46 -7.39 -15.30
CA LEU A 197 14.99 -8.69 -15.79
C LEU A 197 14.48 -8.63 -17.23
N ILE A 198 13.76 -7.55 -17.59
CA ILE A 198 13.26 -7.40 -18.97
C ILE A 198 14.38 -6.96 -19.90
N ASP A 199 15.17 -5.95 -19.53
CA ASP A 199 16.29 -5.44 -20.33
C ASP A 199 17.35 -6.53 -20.59
N GLY A 200 17.62 -7.36 -19.59
CA GLY A 200 18.54 -8.52 -19.70
C GLY A 200 17.94 -9.75 -20.38
N GLY A 201 16.68 -9.72 -20.87
CA GLY A 201 16.03 -10.85 -21.55
C GLY A 201 15.71 -12.06 -20.64
N VAL A 202 15.74 -11.90 -19.31
CA VAL A 202 15.35 -12.91 -18.35
C VAL A 202 13.83 -13.05 -18.30
N ALA A 203 13.10 -11.94 -18.49
CA ALA A 203 11.66 -11.90 -18.62
C ALA A 203 11.25 -11.21 -19.94
N ASP A 204 10.18 -11.71 -20.57
CA ASP A 204 9.58 -11.17 -21.79
C ASP A 204 8.42 -10.20 -21.47
N GLY A 205 8.11 -10.01 -20.19
CA GLY A 205 7.07 -9.13 -19.72
C GLY A 205 6.88 -9.18 -18.20
N VAL A 206 5.84 -8.51 -17.73
CA VAL A 206 5.57 -8.34 -16.31
C VAL A 206 4.06 -8.20 -16.05
N PHE A 207 3.60 -8.77 -14.93
CA PHE A 207 2.30 -8.43 -14.36
C PHE A 207 2.44 -7.19 -13.49
N PHE A 208 1.89 -6.05 -13.98
CA PHE A 208 1.93 -4.76 -13.30
C PHE A 208 0.74 -3.87 -13.68
N PRO A 209 0.34 -2.89 -12.83
CA PRO A 209 -0.58 -1.81 -13.19
C PRO A 209 0.11 -0.70 -13.98
N PHE A 210 -0.65 0.30 -14.43
CA PHE A 210 -0.11 1.40 -15.22
C PHE A 210 0.90 2.28 -14.47
N GLU A 211 0.75 2.50 -13.16
CA GLU A 211 1.66 3.35 -12.40
C GLU A 211 3.13 2.94 -12.59
N THR A 212 3.37 1.65 -12.77
CA THR A 212 4.71 1.08 -12.93
C THR A 212 5.36 1.45 -14.25
N MET A 213 4.60 1.87 -15.26
CA MET A 213 5.14 2.36 -16.52
C MET A 213 6.07 3.54 -16.30
N HIS A 214 5.74 4.42 -15.35
CA HIS A 214 6.59 5.52 -14.93
C HIS A 214 7.53 5.10 -13.79
N ALA A 215 6.98 4.59 -12.68
CA ALA A 215 7.71 4.36 -11.44
C ALA A 215 8.84 3.32 -11.55
N PHE A 216 8.74 2.36 -12.48
CA PHE A 216 9.77 1.35 -12.75
C PHE A 216 10.27 1.38 -14.19
N LYS A 217 9.96 2.44 -14.96
CA LYS A 217 10.38 2.67 -16.35
C LYS A 217 10.00 1.55 -17.32
N ILE A 218 8.91 0.83 -17.03
CA ILE A 218 8.47 -0.31 -17.84
C ILE A 218 8.06 0.11 -19.23
N ALA A 219 7.53 1.34 -19.42
CA ALA A 219 7.17 1.89 -20.72
C ALA A 219 8.33 1.94 -21.72
N GLU A 220 9.57 1.94 -21.26
CA GLU A 220 10.76 1.91 -22.15
C GLU A 220 10.95 0.54 -22.81
N LEU A 221 10.56 -0.54 -22.14
CA LEU A 221 10.86 -1.93 -22.49
C LEU A 221 9.66 -2.70 -23.02
N ALA A 222 8.57 -2.75 -22.24
CA ALA A 222 7.34 -3.46 -22.60
C ALA A 222 6.36 -2.50 -23.28
N LYS A 223 6.17 -2.67 -24.58
CA LYS A 223 5.39 -1.77 -25.43
C LYS A 223 3.92 -2.17 -25.59
N PHE A 224 3.52 -3.30 -25.04
CA PHE A 224 2.17 -3.84 -25.22
C PHE A 224 1.58 -4.18 -23.85
N SER A 225 0.34 -3.74 -23.63
CA SER A 225 -0.48 -4.14 -22.48
C SER A 225 -1.70 -4.92 -22.92
N PHE A 226 -2.02 -5.99 -22.19
CA PHE A 226 -3.28 -6.71 -22.31
C PHE A 226 -4.06 -6.54 -21.02
N HIS A 227 -5.16 -5.80 -21.10
CA HIS A 227 -5.97 -5.37 -19.96
C HIS A 227 -7.31 -6.09 -19.90
N ASN A 228 -7.66 -6.59 -18.72
CA ASN A 228 -8.95 -7.16 -18.42
C ASN A 228 -9.82 -6.15 -17.63
N PRO A 229 -10.88 -5.59 -18.20
CA PRO A 229 -11.76 -4.66 -17.49
C PRO A 229 -12.45 -5.26 -16.25
N ASP A 230 -12.65 -6.59 -16.22
CA ASP A 230 -13.22 -7.29 -15.06
C ASP A 230 -12.20 -7.48 -13.92
N GLY A 231 -10.95 -6.99 -14.11
CA GLY A 231 -9.85 -7.11 -13.17
C GLY A 231 -9.04 -8.40 -13.36
N MET A 232 -7.77 -8.27 -13.77
CA MET A 232 -6.86 -9.41 -13.83
C MET A 232 -6.41 -9.79 -12.41
N TYR A 233 -5.79 -8.86 -11.69
CA TYR A 233 -5.36 -9.01 -10.32
C TYR A 233 -5.08 -7.65 -9.68
N THR A 234 -4.81 -7.64 -8.40
CA THR A 234 -4.10 -6.56 -7.71
C THR A 234 -3.14 -7.17 -6.69
N SER A 235 -2.19 -6.40 -6.16
CA SER A 235 -1.42 -6.81 -4.99
C SER A 235 -1.94 -6.09 -3.76
N ALA A 236 -1.86 -6.77 -2.63
CA ALA A 236 -2.22 -6.25 -1.32
C ALA A 236 -0.98 -5.70 -0.61
N PHE A 237 -1.12 -4.52 -0.02
CA PHE A 237 -0.08 -3.79 0.70
C PHE A 237 -0.57 -3.34 2.07
N ALA A 238 0.38 -3.00 2.94
CA ALA A 238 0.10 -2.23 4.15
C ALA A 238 1.16 -1.18 4.43
N ILE A 239 0.76 -0.08 5.08
CA ILE A 239 1.68 0.75 5.85
C ILE A 239 1.68 0.21 7.27
N VAL A 240 2.88 -0.05 7.79
CA VAL A 240 3.09 -0.67 9.10
C VAL A 240 3.99 0.20 9.98
N LEU A 241 3.71 0.22 11.28
CA LEU A 241 4.43 0.96 12.32
C LEU A 241 4.92 -0.02 13.38
N ASN A 242 6.13 0.16 13.87
CA ASN A 242 6.68 -0.62 14.98
C ASN A 242 5.87 -0.43 16.27
N ASN A 243 5.62 -1.50 17.03
CA ASN A 243 4.86 -1.44 18.27
C ASN A 243 5.55 -0.58 19.33
N ASP A 244 6.86 -0.77 19.55
CA ASP A 244 7.61 -0.03 20.58
C ASP A 244 7.66 1.46 20.25
N THR A 245 7.77 1.81 18.96
CA THR A 245 7.66 3.21 18.50
C THR A 245 6.28 3.77 18.83
N TYR A 246 5.20 3.04 18.53
CA TYR A 246 3.83 3.46 18.85
C TYR A 246 3.63 3.62 20.37
N ASP A 247 4.09 2.67 21.17
CA ASP A 247 3.99 2.70 22.63
C ASP A 247 4.82 3.83 23.25
N GLY A 248 5.92 4.22 22.61
CA GLY A 248 6.79 5.35 22.98
C GLY A 248 6.20 6.73 22.69
N LEU A 249 5.09 6.82 21.93
CA LEU A 249 4.37 8.07 21.72
C LEU A 249 3.58 8.48 22.96
N SER A 250 3.43 9.79 23.19
CA SER A 250 2.48 10.29 24.19
C SER A 250 1.04 9.97 23.80
N SER A 251 0.09 10.06 24.73
CA SER A 251 -1.34 9.83 24.44
C SER A 251 -1.83 10.70 23.28
N ALA A 252 -1.52 12.00 23.31
CA ALA A 252 -1.92 12.94 22.26
C ALA A 252 -1.30 12.61 20.89
N GLU A 253 -0.04 12.15 20.86
CA GLU A 253 0.61 11.72 19.62
C GLU A 253 0.01 10.42 19.09
N ARG A 254 -0.34 9.46 19.98
CA ARG A 254 -1.08 8.25 19.59
C ARG A 254 -2.46 8.58 19.02
N ASP A 255 -3.20 9.49 19.66
CA ASP A 255 -4.51 9.94 19.16
C ASP A 255 -4.40 10.51 17.74
N CYS A 256 -3.29 11.21 17.42
CA CYS A 256 -3.03 11.71 16.07
C CYS A 256 -2.73 10.58 15.06
N VAL A 257 -1.97 9.55 15.45
CA VAL A 257 -1.71 8.37 14.63
C VAL A 257 -3.01 7.59 14.41
N ASP A 258 -3.79 7.37 15.46
CA ASP A 258 -5.05 6.63 15.41
C ASP A 258 -6.12 7.36 14.60
N GLY A 259 -6.15 8.70 14.67
CA GLY A 259 -7.06 9.52 13.85
C GLY A 259 -6.74 9.52 12.36
N MET A 260 -5.51 9.15 11.98
CA MET A 260 -5.08 9.09 10.58
C MET A 260 -5.27 7.70 9.98
N ARG A 261 -5.18 6.61 10.77
CA ARG A 261 -5.18 5.22 10.29
C ARG A 261 -6.53 4.74 9.78
N GLY A 262 -6.53 3.55 9.15
CA GLY A 262 -7.76 2.86 8.74
C GLY A 262 -8.29 3.31 7.39
N VAL A 263 -9.62 3.35 7.25
CA VAL A 263 -10.32 3.57 5.96
C VAL A 263 -9.93 4.88 5.28
N ASP A 264 -9.76 5.97 6.03
CA ASP A 264 -9.46 7.27 5.43
C ASP A 264 -8.03 7.36 4.90
N LEU A 265 -7.06 6.76 5.60
CA LEU A 265 -5.70 6.61 5.08
C LEU A 265 -5.68 5.72 3.86
N SER A 266 -6.36 4.57 3.89
CA SER A 266 -6.46 3.65 2.75
C SER A 266 -7.10 4.31 1.52
N ARG A 267 -8.14 5.12 1.72
CA ARG A 267 -8.79 5.91 0.66
C ARG A 267 -7.83 6.93 0.05
N THR A 268 -7.09 7.63 0.90
CA THR A 268 -6.12 8.64 0.45
C THR A 268 -4.98 8.00 -0.32
N ILE A 269 -4.42 6.89 0.17
CA ILE A 269 -3.39 6.14 -0.54
C ILE A 269 -3.92 5.67 -1.90
N GLY A 270 -5.10 5.04 -1.92
CA GLY A 270 -5.72 4.56 -3.15
C GLY A 270 -5.96 5.68 -4.17
N TRP A 271 -6.30 6.89 -3.71
CA TRP A 271 -6.43 8.07 -4.58
C TRP A 271 -5.09 8.47 -5.21
N PHE A 272 -4.00 8.51 -4.45
CA PHE A 272 -2.66 8.77 -4.98
C PHE A 272 -2.21 7.70 -5.98
N TRP A 273 -2.58 6.43 -5.77
CA TRP A 273 -2.26 5.36 -6.69
C TRP A 273 -3.09 5.43 -7.97
N ASP A 274 -4.38 5.81 -7.90
CA ASP A 274 -5.20 6.09 -9.09
C ASP A 274 -4.62 7.25 -9.92
N ASP A 275 -4.04 8.26 -9.27
CA ASP A 275 -3.38 9.36 -9.96
C ASP A 275 -2.04 8.92 -10.57
N ALA A 276 -1.28 8.09 -9.87
CA ALA A 276 -0.06 7.48 -10.39
C ALA A 276 -0.33 6.58 -11.62
N ASP A 277 -1.47 5.86 -11.66
CA ASP A 277 -1.89 5.10 -12.85
C ASP A 277 -2.11 6.02 -14.07
N LYS A 278 -2.67 7.22 -13.87
CA LYS A 278 -2.82 8.21 -14.96
C LYS A 278 -1.46 8.70 -15.45
N VAL A 279 -0.54 9.00 -14.53
CA VAL A 279 0.84 9.39 -14.87
C VAL A 279 1.54 8.27 -15.66
N GLY A 280 1.40 7.03 -15.20
CA GLY A 280 1.94 5.86 -15.89
C GLY A 280 1.34 5.63 -17.28
N ALA A 281 0.02 5.83 -17.44
CA ALA A 281 -0.64 5.75 -18.74
C ALA A 281 -0.13 6.81 -19.73
N LEU A 282 0.09 8.05 -19.26
CA LEU A 282 0.70 9.12 -20.08
C LEU A 282 2.14 8.79 -20.45
N ALA A 283 2.93 8.24 -19.52
CA ALA A 283 4.29 7.78 -19.82
C ALA A 283 4.27 6.68 -20.87
N ALA A 284 3.39 5.67 -20.73
CA ALA A 284 3.22 4.61 -21.73
C ALA A 284 2.89 5.18 -23.12
N GLN A 285 1.94 6.12 -23.19
CA GLN A 285 1.57 6.78 -24.43
C GLN A 285 2.77 7.51 -25.07
N GLY A 286 3.59 8.19 -24.26
CA GLY A 286 4.80 8.89 -24.73
C GLY A 286 5.83 7.96 -25.39
N TYR A 287 5.84 6.68 -24.99
CA TYR A 287 6.70 5.64 -25.58
C TYR A 287 6.02 4.84 -26.72
N GLY A 288 4.85 5.25 -27.19
CA GLY A 288 4.12 4.55 -28.25
C GLY A 288 3.54 3.20 -27.84
N HIS A 289 3.16 3.06 -26.57
CA HIS A 289 2.62 1.82 -26.01
C HIS A 289 1.23 1.50 -26.57
N GLU A 290 0.98 0.24 -26.90
CA GLU A 290 -0.30 -0.25 -27.38
C GLU A 290 -1.08 -0.97 -26.27
N LEU A 291 -2.31 -0.54 -26.03
CA LEU A 291 -3.24 -1.17 -25.10
C LEU A 291 -4.25 -2.04 -25.85
N THR A 292 -4.26 -3.32 -25.57
CA THR A 292 -5.30 -4.25 -26.03
C THR A 292 -6.27 -4.54 -24.87
N ILE A 293 -7.56 -4.34 -25.12
CA ILE A 293 -8.60 -4.67 -24.14
C ILE A 293 -9.11 -6.10 -24.42
N ALA A 294 -9.17 -6.92 -23.38
CA ALA A 294 -9.68 -8.27 -23.48
C ALA A 294 -11.14 -8.28 -23.95
N SER A 295 -11.44 -9.05 -25.00
CA SER A 295 -12.80 -9.28 -25.47
C SER A 295 -13.64 -10.05 -24.42
N ASP A 296 -14.97 -10.09 -24.60
CA ASP A 296 -15.86 -10.87 -23.74
C ASP A 296 -15.46 -12.35 -23.69
N ALA A 297 -15.03 -12.92 -24.82
CA ALA A 297 -14.55 -14.29 -24.90
C ALA A 297 -13.27 -14.49 -24.07
N GLU A 298 -12.33 -13.55 -24.13
CA GLU A 298 -11.09 -13.58 -23.36
C GLU A 298 -11.35 -13.39 -21.85
N ARG A 299 -12.28 -12.50 -21.48
CA ARG A 299 -12.70 -12.32 -20.09
C ARG A 299 -13.32 -13.60 -19.52
N GLN A 300 -14.17 -14.26 -20.30
CA GLN A 300 -14.78 -15.54 -19.90
C GLN A 300 -13.71 -16.66 -19.83
N TYR A 301 -12.78 -16.71 -20.79
CA TYR A 301 -11.66 -17.65 -20.73
C TYR A 301 -10.84 -17.45 -19.45
N TYR A 302 -10.46 -16.20 -19.14
CA TYR A 302 -9.71 -15.85 -17.94
C TYR A 302 -10.42 -16.27 -16.66
N LYS A 303 -11.71 -15.95 -16.55
CA LYS A 303 -12.54 -16.33 -15.40
C LYS A 303 -12.57 -17.85 -15.18
N ASN A 304 -12.69 -18.62 -16.26
CA ASN A 304 -12.70 -20.08 -16.19
C ASN A 304 -11.33 -20.64 -15.81
N ALA A 305 -10.26 -20.14 -16.44
CA ALA A 305 -8.88 -20.57 -16.18
C ALA A 305 -8.44 -20.31 -14.73
N THR A 306 -8.89 -19.20 -14.14
CA THR A 306 -8.50 -18.78 -12.77
C THR A 306 -9.51 -19.16 -11.69
N ALA A 307 -10.55 -19.92 -12.02
CA ALA A 307 -11.62 -20.29 -11.06
C ALA A 307 -11.08 -21.07 -9.85
N SER A 308 -10.15 -22.00 -10.07
CA SER A 308 -9.51 -22.77 -9.00
C SER A 308 -8.71 -21.89 -8.05
N VAL A 309 -8.07 -20.83 -8.55
CA VAL A 309 -7.31 -19.87 -7.72
C VAL A 309 -8.21 -19.27 -6.64
N THR A 310 -9.43 -18.86 -7.01
CA THR A 310 -10.38 -18.32 -6.03
C THR A 310 -10.78 -19.37 -4.98
N THR A 311 -11.06 -20.59 -5.39
CA THR A 311 -11.43 -21.68 -4.49
C THR A 311 -10.31 -22.01 -3.52
N ASP A 312 -9.07 -22.11 -4.01
CA ASP A 312 -7.89 -22.47 -3.22
C ASP A 312 -7.54 -21.37 -2.21
N VAL A 313 -7.65 -20.09 -2.59
CA VAL A 313 -7.44 -18.96 -1.67
C VAL A 313 -8.50 -18.94 -0.57
N ILE A 314 -9.79 -19.14 -0.91
CA ILE A 314 -10.85 -19.22 0.10
C ILE A 314 -10.56 -20.35 1.10
N ALA A 315 -10.18 -21.53 0.61
CA ALA A 315 -9.84 -22.68 1.46
C ALA A 315 -8.62 -22.37 2.36
N THR A 316 -7.58 -21.74 1.79
CA THR A 316 -6.37 -21.37 2.52
C THR A 316 -6.65 -20.35 3.62
N VAL A 317 -7.46 -19.35 3.35
CA VAL A 317 -7.89 -18.34 4.34
C VAL A 317 -8.78 -18.98 5.41
N SER A 318 -9.69 -19.86 5.01
CA SER A 318 -10.59 -20.56 5.94
C SER A 318 -9.81 -21.47 6.90
N ALA A 319 -8.69 -22.05 6.47
CA ALA A 319 -7.80 -22.83 7.34
C ALA A 319 -7.13 -22.00 8.45
N LYS A 320 -7.16 -20.67 8.37
CA LYS A 320 -6.74 -19.75 9.43
C LYS A 320 -7.85 -19.43 10.43
N GLY A 321 -9.01 -20.05 10.32
CA GLY A 321 -10.16 -19.80 11.18
C GLY A 321 -10.99 -18.57 10.79
N VAL A 322 -10.77 -18.03 9.58
CA VAL A 322 -11.50 -16.89 9.02
C VAL A 322 -12.58 -17.38 8.05
N ASP A 323 -13.77 -16.79 8.06
CA ASP A 323 -14.76 -17.03 6.99
C ASP A 323 -14.28 -16.44 5.66
N GLY A 324 -13.48 -17.21 4.91
CA GLY A 324 -12.91 -16.78 3.64
C GLY A 324 -13.96 -16.47 2.58
N ALA A 325 -15.06 -17.24 2.54
CA ALA A 325 -16.14 -16.99 1.58
C ALA A 325 -16.92 -15.71 1.93
N GLY A 326 -17.24 -15.50 3.20
CA GLY A 326 -17.89 -14.29 3.70
C GLY A 326 -17.00 -13.06 3.51
N ALA A 327 -15.68 -13.19 3.75
CA ALA A 327 -14.72 -12.11 3.52
C ALA A 327 -14.65 -11.69 2.03
N LEU A 328 -14.64 -12.66 1.11
CA LEU A 328 -14.68 -12.37 -0.34
C LEU A 328 -15.99 -11.70 -0.75
N ALA A 329 -17.13 -12.21 -0.25
CA ALA A 329 -18.44 -11.62 -0.56
C ALA A 329 -18.49 -10.16 -0.07
N TYR A 330 -18.05 -9.92 1.16
CA TYR A 330 -18.00 -8.57 1.74
C TYR A 330 -17.02 -7.66 0.99
N PHE A 331 -15.83 -8.14 0.62
CA PHE A 331 -14.87 -7.35 -0.17
C PHE A 331 -15.50 -6.89 -1.50
N LYS A 332 -16.16 -7.80 -2.24
CA LYS A 332 -16.84 -7.46 -3.49
C LYS A 332 -17.97 -6.45 -3.28
N GLU A 333 -18.76 -6.61 -2.23
CA GLU A 333 -19.81 -5.66 -1.85
C GLU A 333 -19.23 -4.27 -1.60
N GLN A 334 -18.13 -4.18 -0.83
CA GLN A 334 -17.51 -2.91 -0.53
C GLN A 334 -16.89 -2.25 -1.78
N VAL A 335 -16.33 -3.03 -2.71
CA VAL A 335 -15.87 -2.50 -4.01
C VAL A 335 -17.04 -1.93 -4.81
N ALA A 336 -18.18 -2.62 -4.86
CA ALA A 336 -19.38 -2.14 -5.55
C ALA A 336 -19.91 -0.83 -4.94
N ILE A 337 -20.00 -0.75 -3.61
CA ILE A 337 -20.39 0.49 -2.89
C ILE A 337 -19.47 1.67 -3.26
N GLU A 338 -18.15 1.47 -3.23
CA GLU A 338 -17.17 2.53 -3.56
C GLU A 338 -17.18 2.88 -5.06
N SER A 339 -17.73 2.01 -5.90
CA SER A 339 -17.91 2.25 -7.34
C SER A 339 -19.21 2.99 -7.67
N GLY A 340 -20.11 3.16 -6.68
CA GLY A 340 -21.42 3.76 -6.87
C GLY A 340 -22.44 2.81 -7.52
N GLN A 341 -22.24 1.51 -7.40
CA GLN A 341 -23.09 0.44 -7.93
C GLN A 341 -23.96 -0.18 -6.84
#